data_a16f5730e37a198d0aa5a3282b8de5e3
#
_entry.id   a16f5730e37a198d0aa5a3282b8de5e3
#
_cell.length_a   1.000
_cell.length_b   1.000
_cell.length_c   1.000
_cell.angle_alpha   90.00
_cell.angle_beta   90.00
_cell.angle_gamma   90.00
#
_symmetry.space_group_name_H-M   'P 1'
#
loop_
_entity.id
_entity.type
_entity.pdbx_description
1 polymer ?
#
loop_
_entity_poly.entity_id
_entity_poly.type
_entity_poly.pdbx_seq_one_letter_code
_entity_poly.pdbx_strand_id
1 'polypeptide(L)' 'MFCTVIDIRGDYAIVKYDTTGIESEVAIALLPWGVDIGDKLKFEDFEFERI' A
#
# COMPACT_ATOMS: atom_id res chain seq x y z
N MET A 1 9.62 5.82 -2.59
CA MET A 1 9.44 4.41 -2.97
C MET A 1 7.99 4.17 -3.36
N PHE A 2 7.76 3.47 -4.44
CA PHE A 2 6.41 3.19 -4.92
C PHE A 2 6.00 1.77 -4.57
N CYS A 3 4.71 1.57 -4.34
CA CYS A 3 4.14 0.26 -4.08
C CYS A 3 2.76 0.14 -4.71
N THR A 4 2.28 -1.08 -4.79
CA THR A 4 0.98 -1.40 -5.37
C THR A 4 0.19 -2.22 -4.36
N VAL A 5 -1.07 -1.88 -4.18
CA VAL A 5 -1.98 -2.68 -3.34
C VAL A 5 -2.34 -3.92 -4.14
N ILE A 6 -2.00 -5.09 -3.62
CA ILE A 6 -2.25 -6.35 -4.32
C ILE A 6 -3.36 -7.18 -3.69
N ASP A 7 -3.73 -6.89 -2.44
CA ASP A 7 -4.82 -7.58 -1.78
C ASP A 7 -5.34 -6.75 -0.61
N ILE A 8 -6.59 -6.96 -0.23
CA ILE A 8 -7.19 -6.32 0.94
C ILE A 8 -7.87 -7.42 1.76
N ARG A 9 -7.52 -7.53 3.03
CA ARG A 9 -8.00 -8.57 3.93
C ARG A 9 -8.45 -7.96 5.25
N GLY A 10 -9.77 -7.82 5.42
CA GLY A 10 -10.29 -7.27 6.66
C GLY A 10 -9.82 -5.84 6.88
N ASP A 11 -9.07 -5.62 7.93
CA ASP A 11 -8.59 -4.30 8.33
C ASP A 11 -7.14 -4.01 7.93
N TYR A 12 -6.54 -4.87 7.09
CA TYR A 12 -5.22 -4.62 6.55
C TYR A 12 -5.16 -4.94 5.06
N ALA A 13 -4.14 -4.40 4.40
CA ALA A 13 -3.89 -4.63 2.98
C ALA A 13 -2.49 -5.18 2.79
N ILE A 14 -2.29 -5.90 1.68
CA ILE A 14 -0.96 -6.34 1.26
C ILE A 14 -0.50 -5.37 0.19
N VAL A 15 0.66 -4.75 0.41
CA VAL A 15 1.29 -3.90 -0.59
C VAL A 15 2.58 -4.55 -1.06
N LYS A 16 2.87 -4.40 -2.34
CA LYS A 16 4.10 -4.89 -2.94
C LYS A 16 4.95 -3.70 -3.36
N TYR A 17 6.17 -3.62 -2.82
CA TYR A 17 7.09 -2.55 -3.16
C TYR A 17 7.69 -2.81 -4.53
N ASP A 18 7.50 -1.87 -5.45
CA ASP A 18 7.84 -2.04 -6.86
C ASP A 18 9.32 -2.31 -7.08
N THR A 19 10.19 -1.66 -6.31
CA THR A 19 11.64 -1.79 -6.50
C THR A 19 12.17 -3.14 -6.04
N THR A 20 11.71 -3.63 -4.90
CA THR A 20 12.23 -4.85 -4.29
C THR A 20 11.38 -6.08 -4.54
N GLY A 21 10.09 -5.90 -4.85
CA GLY A 21 9.13 -6.99 -4.96
C GLY A 21 8.70 -7.55 -3.61
N ILE A 22 9.13 -6.94 -2.51
CA ILE A 22 8.75 -7.39 -1.17
C ILE A 22 7.29 -7.04 -0.90
N GLU A 23 6.56 -7.96 -0.29
CA GLU A 23 5.17 -7.76 0.12
C GLU A 23 5.11 -7.49 1.61
N SER A 24 4.26 -6.57 2.01
CA SER A 24 4.13 -6.16 3.39
C SER A 24 2.66 -5.98 3.77
N GLU A 25 2.31 -6.37 4.99
CA GLU A 25 0.98 -6.12 5.53
C GLU A 25 0.94 -4.72 6.14
N VAL A 26 -0.05 -3.93 5.76
CA VAL A 26 -0.21 -2.56 6.23
C VAL A 26 -1.64 -2.36 6.69
N ALA A 27 -1.83 -1.82 7.88
CA ALA A 27 -3.17 -1.51 8.37
C ALA A 27 -3.85 -0.53 7.42
N ILE A 28 -5.13 -0.78 7.12
CA ILE A 28 -5.92 0.10 6.24
C ILE A 28 -5.92 1.53 6.77
N ALA A 29 -5.92 1.70 8.09
CA ALA A 29 -5.92 3.02 8.71
C ALA A 29 -4.68 3.85 8.38
N LEU A 30 -3.60 3.22 7.96
CA LEU A 30 -2.36 3.91 7.57
C LEU A 30 -2.31 4.24 6.08
N LEU A 31 -3.29 3.80 5.32
CA LEU A 31 -3.36 4.00 3.88
C LEU A 31 -4.29 5.15 3.54
N PRO A 32 -4.15 5.77 2.36
CA PRO A 32 -5.10 6.79 1.91
C PRO A 32 -6.52 6.25 1.90
N TRP A 33 -7.49 7.10 2.23
CA TRP A 33 -8.88 6.70 2.27
C TRP A 33 -9.36 6.25 0.88
N GLY A 34 -10.13 5.17 0.85
CA GLY A 34 -10.70 4.67 -0.40
C GLY A 34 -9.73 3.85 -1.24
N VAL A 35 -8.59 3.44 -0.67
CA VAL A 35 -7.62 2.61 -1.39
C VAL A 35 -8.26 1.28 -1.80
N ASP A 36 -7.88 0.77 -2.98
CA ASP A 36 -8.41 -0.48 -3.52
C ASP A 36 -7.29 -1.30 -4.16
N ILE A 37 -7.59 -2.56 -4.44
CA ILE A 37 -6.64 -3.47 -5.12
C ILE A 37 -6.26 -2.86 -6.47
N GLY A 38 -4.97 -2.85 -6.76
CA GLY A 38 -4.43 -2.27 -7.99
C GLY A 38 -3.99 -0.83 -7.86
N ASP A 39 -4.33 -0.17 -6.76
CA ASP A 39 -3.93 1.22 -6.55
C ASP A 39 -2.43 1.32 -6.37
N LYS A 40 -1.84 2.35 -6.98
CA LYS A 40 -0.43 2.68 -6.86
C LYS A 40 -0.27 3.75 -5.80
N LEU A 41 0.68 3.54 -4.88
CA LEU A 41 0.93 4.45 -3.78
C LEU A 41 2.41 4.83 -3.74
N LYS A 42 2.67 5.99 -3.17
CA LYS A 42 4.02 6.44 -2.88
C LYS A 42 4.25 6.33 -1.38
N PHE A 43 5.33 5.64 -0.97
CA PHE A 43 5.72 5.54 0.43
C PHE A 43 6.95 6.42 0.66
N GLU A 44 6.80 7.43 1.52
CA GLU A 44 7.85 8.39 1.81
C GLU A 44 7.63 8.94 3.21
N ASP A 45 8.71 9.10 3.97
CA ASP A 45 8.67 9.62 5.35
C ASP A 45 7.67 8.86 6.22
N PHE A 46 7.65 7.52 6.06
CA PHE A 46 6.77 6.61 6.79
C PHE A 46 5.27 6.85 6.54
N GLU A 47 4.93 7.48 5.42
CA GLU A 47 3.54 7.71 5.03
C GLU A 47 3.26 7.19 3.63
N PHE A 48 2.04 6.69 3.43
CA PHE A 48 1.56 6.26 2.12
C PHE A 48 0.69 7.36 1.52
N GLU A 49 0.96 7.73 0.29
CA GLU A 49 0.22 8.76 -0.42
C GLU A 49 -0.29 8.20 -1.75
N ARG A 50 -1.47 8.65 -2.16
CA ARG A 50 -2.01 8.33 -3.47
C ARG A 50 -1.26 9.13 -4.54
N ILE A 51 -0.98 8.47 -5.64
CA ILE A 51 -0.30 9.12 -6.76
C ILE A 51 -1.34 9.80 -7.67
#